data_23a28210c5590313cd6165856e8e3501
#
_entry.id   23a28210c5590313cd6165856e8e3501
#
_cell.length_a   1.000
_cell.length_b   1.000
_cell.length_c   1.000
_cell.angle_alpha   90.00
_cell.angle_beta   90.00
_cell.angle_gamma   90.00
#
_symmetry.space_group_name_H-M   'P 1'
#
loop_
_entity.id
_entity.type
_entity.pdbx_description
1 polymer ?
#
loop_
_entity_poly.entity_id
_entity_poly.type
_entity_poly.pdbx_seq_one_letter_code
_entity_poly.pdbx_strand_id
1 'polypeptide(L)'
;MPDCRYSRTALVYLLPLALLIGSLFVGRYQTPVSAVVDESMKAFSSLIFGTPVSVSTSHTVLFNVRLPRILAALLVGAALSTAGVSFQGIFRNPLVSPYILGVGAGSGFGACLAILLWDSYLLIQLMAFAFGLLAMFLAISMSKASKGTGTLVFVLSGIIVSSIFTALTSLVKYVADPYNDLPAIVFWLMGSLADVRYGDLLYILLPMFVGALVLLFLRWRINILSLSLIHI
;
A
#
# COMPACT_ATOMS: atom_id res chain seq x y z
N MET A 1 -20.61 11.59 30.15
CA MET A 1 -20.82 11.28 28.71
C MET A 1 -19.91 10.13 28.27
N PRO A 2 -20.06 8.92 28.82
CA PRO A 2 -19.24 7.74 28.42
C PRO A 2 -19.69 7.10 27.09
N ASP A 3 -20.96 7.21 26.75
CA ASP A 3 -21.53 6.46 25.59
C ASP A 3 -21.00 6.88 24.22
N CYS A 4 -20.59 8.12 24.05
CA CYS A 4 -20.10 8.63 22.77
C CYS A 4 -18.70 8.08 22.42
N ARG A 5 -17.91 7.68 23.41
CA ARG A 5 -16.56 7.14 23.22
C ARG A 5 -16.60 5.67 22.78
N TYR A 6 -17.47 4.87 23.39
CA TYR A 6 -17.69 3.47 23.00
C TYR A 6 -18.28 3.35 21.61
N SER A 7 -19.24 4.21 21.24
CA SER A 7 -19.84 4.25 19.92
C SER A 7 -18.82 4.56 18.82
N ARG A 8 -17.93 5.54 19.05
CA ARG A 8 -16.85 5.88 18.08
C ARG A 8 -15.83 4.76 17.92
N THR A 9 -15.46 4.11 19.02
CA THR A 9 -14.50 3.00 18.99
C THR A 9 -15.10 1.80 18.25
N ALA A 10 -16.37 1.47 18.53
CA ALA A 10 -17.08 0.42 17.82
C ALA A 10 -17.18 0.70 16.31
N LEU A 11 -17.45 1.94 15.90
CA LEU A 11 -17.54 2.35 14.50
C LEU A 11 -16.20 2.14 13.78
N VAL A 12 -15.09 2.45 14.42
CA VAL A 12 -13.73 2.30 13.83
C VAL A 12 -13.41 0.83 13.50
N TYR A 13 -13.91 -0.12 14.30
CA TYR A 13 -13.67 -1.55 14.04
C TYR A 13 -14.76 -2.17 13.16
N LEU A 14 -16.00 -1.78 13.31
CA LEU A 14 -17.12 -2.36 12.58
C LEU A 14 -17.19 -1.88 11.13
N LEU A 15 -16.80 -0.63 10.85
CA LEU A 15 -16.86 -0.07 9.51
C LEU A 15 -15.92 -0.81 8.51
N PRO A 16 -14.63 -1.04 8.80
CA PRO A 16 -13.77 -1.83 7.92
C PRO A 16 -14.28 -3.25 7.72
N LEU A 17 -14.80 -3.89 8.76
CA LEU A 17 -15.37 -5.23 8.67
C LEU A 17 -16.63 -5.26 7.80
N ALA A 18 -17.52 -4.30 7.96
CA ALA A 18 -18.72 -4.17 7.15
C ALA A 18 -18.39 -3.90 5.67
N LEU A 19 -17.40 -3.03 5.41
CA LEU A 19 -16.91 -2.76 4.05
C LEU A 19 -16.25 -4.00 3.42
N LEU A 20 -15.49 -4.78 4.19
CA LEU A 20 -14.88 -6.02 3.73
C LEU A 20 -15.97 -7.03 3.33
N ILE A 21 -16.96 -7.26 4.19
CA ILE A 21 -18.09 -8.14 3.89
C ILE A 21 -18.90 -7.61 2.71
N GLY A 22 -19.24 -6.32 2.70
CA GLY A 22 -19.99 -5.68 1.63
C GLY A 22 -19.28 -5.77 0.26
N SER A 23 -17.97 -5.67 0.23
CA SER A 23 -17.18 -5.76 -1.01
C SER A 23 -17.22 -7.14 -1.67
N LEU A 24 -17.55 -8.21 -0.92
CA LEU A 24 -17.77 -9.53 -1.48
C LEU A 24 -19.01 -9.60 -2.39
N PHE A 25 -20.00 -8.75 -2.14
CA PHE A 25 -21.24 -8.71 -2.91
C PHE A 25 -21.17 -7.75 -4.11
N VAL A 26 -20.30 -6.74 -4.06
CA VAL A 26 -20.19 -5.72 -5.10
C VAL A 26 -19.15 -6.14 -6.14
N GLY A 27 -19.55 -6.15 -7.42
CA GLY A 27 -18.63 -6.44 -8.53
C GLY A 27 -19.36 -6.54 -9.86
N ARG A 28 -18.59 -6.52 -10.96
CA ARG A 28 -19.14 -6.60 -12.32
C ARG A 28 -19.94 -7.89 -12.57
N TYR A 29 -19.51 -8.99 -11.98
CA TYR A 29 -20.26 -10.25 -12.00
C TYR A 29 -21.23 -10.25 -10.81
N GLN A 30 -22.52 -10.24 -11.08
CA GLN A 30 -23.56 -10.23 -10.04
C GLN A 30 -23.65 -11.63 -9.43
N THR A 31 -23.16 -11.78 -8.22
CA THR A 31 -23.33 -13.00 -7.42
C THR A 31 -24.51 -12.77 -6.47
N PRO A 32 -25.58 -13.58 -6.54
CA PRO A 32 -26.67 -13.48 -5.58
C PRO A 32 -26.17 -13.81 -4.17
N VAL A 33 -26.80 -13.21 -3.16
CA VAL A 33 -26.40 -13.39 -1.75
C VAL A 33 -26.39 -14.87 -1.35
N SER A 34 -27.38 -15.64 -1.83
CA SER A 34 -27.46 -17.08 -1.60
C SER A 34 -26.21 -17.82 -2.10
N ALA A 35 -25.72 -17.49 -3.30
CA ALA A 35 -24.50 -18.12 -3.85
C ALA A 35 -23.25 -17.75 -3.04
N VAL A 36 -23.15 -16.53 -2.54
CA VAL A 36 -22.02 -16.13 -1.66
C VAL A 36 -22.05 -16.94 -0.37
N VAL A 37 -23.20 -17.07 0.27
CA VAL A 37 -23.37 -17.84 1.50
C VAL A 37 -23.08 -19.33 1.26
N ASP A 38 -23.69 -19.92 0.22
CA ASP A 38 -23.51 -21.34 -0.11
C ASP A 38 -22.05 -21.70 -0.41
N GLU A 39 -21.36 -20.89 -1.23
CA GLU A 39 -19.95 -21.12 -1.55
C GLU A 39 -19.04 -20.89 -0.34
N SER A 40 -19.35 -19.93 0.52
CA SER A 40 -18.60 -19.71 1.77
C SER A 40 -18.79 -20.88 2.74
N MET A 41 -20.00 -21.43 2.85
CA MET A 41 -20.26 -22.62 3.68
C MET A 41 -19.58 -23.88 3.12
N LYS A 42 -19.58 -24.07 1.80
CA LYS A 42 -18.85 -25.16 1.16
C LYS A 42 -17.34 -25.05 1.38
N ALA A 43 -16.76 -23.84 1.24
CA ALA A 43 -15.35 -23.61 1.50
C ALA A 43 -15.00 -23.89 2.96
N PHE A 44 -15.85 -23.46 3.92
CA PHE A 44 -15.66 -23.72 5.33
C PHE A 44 -15.80 -25.22 5.67
N SER A 45 -16.78 -25.92 5.11
CA SER A 45 -16.95 -27.36 5.30
C SER A 45 -15.79 -28.16 4.69
N SER A 46 -15.27 -27.73 3.55
CA SER A 46 -14.09 -28.34 2.93
C SER A 46 -12.84 -28.20 3.81
N LEU A 47 -12.66 -27.05 4.43
CA LEU A 47 -11.52 -26.79 5.33
C LEU A 47 -11.56 -27.66 6.59
N ILE A 48 -12.76 -27.95 7.13
CA ILE A 48 -12.92 -28.73 8.37
C ILE A 48 -13.02 -30.22 8.09
N PHE A 49 -13.79 -30.60 7.07
CA PHE A 49 -14.14 -32.01 6.81
C PHE A 49 -13.42 -32.62 5.59
N GLY A 50 -12.57 -31.85 4.91
CA GLY A 50 -11.84 -32.33 3.72
C GLY A 50 -12.72 -32.66 2.52
N THR A 51 -13.96 -32.14 2.47
CA THR A 51 -14.89 -32.42 1.37
C THR A 51 -14.42 -31.75 0.07
N PRO A 52 -14.46 -32.43 -1.08
CA PRO A 52 -14.05 -31.81 -2.33
C PRO A 52 -15.00 -30.67 -2.70
N VAL A 53 -14.42 -29.50 -2.99
CA VAL A 53 -15.19 -28.33 -3.45
C VAL A 53 -15.43 -28.47 -4.95
N SER A 54 -16.70 -28.45 -5.35
CA SER A 54 -17.04 -28.31 -6.77
C SER A 54 -16.71 -26.89 -7.22
N VAL A 55 -15.76 -26.77 -8.17
CA VAL A 55 -15.34 -25.48 -8.70
C VAL A 55 -16.44 -24.91 -9.58
N SER A 56 -17.29 -24.07 -9.00
CA SER A 56 -18.28 -23.28 -9.72
C SER A 56 -17.70 -21.95 -10.19
N THR A 57 -18.33 -21.32 -11.19
CA THR A 57 -17.96 -19.95 -11.61
C THR A 57 -18.04 -18.97 -10.43
N SER A 58 -19.07 -19.09 -9.59
CA SER A 58 -19.23 -18.28 -8.38
C SER A 58 -18.10 -18.49 -7.39
N HIS A 59 -17.66 -19.73 -7.19
CA HIS A 59 -16.50 -20.06 -6.36
C HIS A 59 -15.23 -19.36 -6.86
N THR A 60 -14.95 -19.48 -8.15
CA THR A 60 -13.76 -18.84 -8.76
C THR A 60 -13.80 -17.33 -8.62
N VAL A 61 -14.93 -16.69 -8.86
CA VAL A 61 -15.09 -15.24 -8.74
C VAL A 61 -14.91 -14.78 -7.29
N LEU A 62 -15.48 -15.48 -6.32
CA LEU A 62 -15.39 -15.10 -4.91
C LEU A 62 -13.99 -15.32 -4.36
N PHE A 63 -13.45 -16.52 -4.51
CA PHE A 63 -12.21 -16.90 -3.83
C PHE A 63 -10.97 -16.56 -4.64
N ASN A 64 -10.96 -16.71 -5.97
CA ASN A 64 -9.76 -16.51 -6.77
C ASN A 64 -9.64 -15.07 -7.32
N VAL A 65 -10.74 -14.30 -7.34
CA VAL A 65 -10.73 -12.93 -7.89
C VAL A 65 -11.01 -11.90 -6.81
N ARG A 66 -12.13 -11.99 -6.08
CA ARG A 66 -12.52 -10.96 -5.11
C ARG A 66 -11.71 -11.00 -3.84
N LEU A 67 -11.58 -12.17 -3.25
CA LEU A 67 -10.93 -12.30 -1.94
C LEU A 67 -9.46 -11.82 -1.96
N PRO A 68 -8.61 -12.19 -2.94
CA PRO A 68 -7.25 -11.66 -3.00
C PRO A 68 -7.20 -10.13 -3.11
N ARG A 69 -8.09 -9.53 -3.91
CA ARG A 69 -8.17 -8.07 -4.07
C ARG A 69 -8.57 -7.37 -2.77
N ILE A 70 -9.55 -7.91 -2.07
CA ILE A 70 -10.03 -7.37 -0.79
C ILE A 70 -8.91 -7.45 0.25
N LEU A 71 -8.20 -8.58 0.32
CA LEU A 71 -7.06 -8.75 1.24
C LEU A 71 -5.93 -7.78 0.89
N ALA A 72 -5.61 -7.63 -0.39
CA ALA A 72 -4.61 -6.65 -0.83
C ALA A 72 -5.01 -5.22 -0.46
N ALA A 73 -6.26 -4.83 -0.71
CA ALA A 73 -6.76 -3.50 -0.35
C ALA A 73 -6.66 -3.23 1.16
N LEU A 74 -6.99 -4.23 1.97
CA LEU A 74 -6.90 -4.15 3.43
C LEU A 74 -5.44 -4.01 3.89
N LEU A 75 -4.52 -4.80 3.34
CA LEU A 75 -3.10 -4.74 3.64
C LEU A 75 -2.50 -3.38 3.25
N VAL A 76 -2.76 -2.91 2.03
CA VAL A 76 -2.28 -1.61 1.55
C VAL A 76 -2.83 -0.48 2.41
N GLY A 77 -4.14 -0.49 2.71
CA GLY A 77 -4.78 0.51 3.56
C GLY A 77 -4.19 0.53 4.98
N ALA A 78 -3.96 -0.64 5.58
CA ALA A 78 -3.33 -0.77 6.89
C ALA A 78 -1.89 -0.23 6.89
N ALA A 79 -1.09 -0.56 5.87
CA ALA A 79 0.28 -0.08 5.75
C ALA A 79 0.34 1.45 5.56
N LEU A 80 -0.47 2.00 4.67
CA LEU A 80 -0.54 3.45 4.44
C LEU A 80 -1.00 4.21 5.68
N SER A 81 -2.01 3.70 6.39
CA SER A 81 -2.51 4.31 7.63
C SER A 81 -1.44 4.29 8.73
N THR A 82 -0.75 3.17 8.91
CA THR A 82 0.32 3.02 9.91
C THR A 82 1.50 3.93 9.59
N ALA A 83 1.92 3.98 8.33
CA ALA A 83 2.95 4.90 7.88
C ALA A 83 2.52 6.37 8.08
N GLY A 84 1.28 6.71 7.71
CA GLY A 84 0.73 8.05 7.86
C GLY A 84 0.77 8.54 9.32
N VAL A 85 0.24 7.74 10.25
CA VAL A 85 0.25 8.07 11.68
C VAL A 85 1.68 8.21 12.22
N SER A 86 2.60 7.34 11.80
CA SER A 86 4.00 7.41 12.20
C SER A 86 4.65 8.71 11.73
N PHE A 87 4.43 9.11 10.48
CA PHE A 87 4.94 10.38 9.95
C PHE A 87 4.32 11.59 10.67
N GLN A 88 3.00 11.60 10.86
CA GLN A 88 2.32 12.67 11.60
C GLN A 88 2.87 12.82 13.03
N GLY A 89 3.14 11.70 13.71
CA GLY A 89 3.75 11.68 15.03
C GLY A 89 5.18 12.23 15.05
N ILE A 90 6.04 11.77 14.14
CA ILE A 90 7.44 12.21 14.05
C ILE A 90 7.54 13.69 13.73
N PHE A 91 6.75 14.18 12.78
CA PHE A 91 6.77 15.59 12.35
C PHE A 91 5.87 16.50 13.18
N ARG A 92 5.08 15.95 14.11
CA ARG A 92 4.09 16.70 14.92
C ARG A 92 3.17 17.57 14.07
N ASN A 93 2.83 17.09 12.89
CA ASN A 93 2.02 17.81 11.93
C ASN A 93 1.02 16.85 11.29
N PRO A 94 -0.30 17.05 11.50
CA PRO A 94 -1.32 16.15 10.95
C PRO A 94 -1.45 16.21 9.42
N LEU A 95 -0.84 17.21 8.77
CA LEU A 95 -0.88 17.38 7.31
C LEU A 95 0.24 16.60 6.59
N VAL A 96 1.18 16.04 7.33
CA VAL A 96 2.29 15.28 6.73
C VAL A 96 1.82 13.89 6.32
N SER A 97 2.21 13.48 5.12
CA SER A 97 1.95 12.14 4.58
C SER A 97 3.24 11.48 4.10
N PRO A 98 3.28 10.15 3.97
CA PRO A 98 4.44 9.42 3.43
C PRO A 98 4.85 9.84 2.02
N TYR A 99 3.93 10.39 1.24
CA TYR A 99 4.18 10.86 -0.13
C TYR A 99 5.10 12.09 -0.21
N ILE A 100 5.16 12.89 0.86
CA ILE A 100 5.94 14.14 0.90
C ILE A 100 7.45 13.90 0.68
N LEU A 101 7.96 12.72 1.01
CA LEU A 101 9.38 12.39 0.85
C LEU A 101 9.78 11.92 -0.55
N GLY A 102 8.86 11.96 -1.51
CA GLY A 102 9.15 11.55 -2.87
C GLY A 102 9.22 10.03 -3.09
N VAL A 103 8.87 9.24 -2.07
CA VAL A 103 8.91 7.76 -2.14
C VAL A 103 8.07 7.25 -3.32
N GLY A 104 6.87 7.80 -3.50
CA GLY A 104 5.98 7.41 -4.61
C GLY A 104 6.58 7.71 -5.99
N ALA A 105 7.18 8.88 -6.16
CA ALA A 105 7.83 9.26 -7.43
C ALA A 105 9.07 8.39 -7.72
N GLY A 106 9.89 8.11 -6.68
CA GLY A 106 11.01 7.21 -6.80
C GLY A 106 10.59 5.78 -7.16
N SER A 107 9.59 5.23 -6.46
CA SER A 107 9.05 3.90 -6.76
C SER A 107 8.47 3.84 -8.18
N GLY A 108 7.75 4.88 -8.59
CA GLY A 108 7.23 4.99 -9.96
C GLY A 108 8.32 4.95 -11.01
N PHE A 109 9.40 5.72 -10.82
CA PHE A 109 10.55 5.70 -11.71
C PHE A 109 11.23 4.32 -11.76
N GLY A 110 11.46 3.70 -10.59
CA GLY A 110 12.09 2.38 -10.50
C GLY A 110 11.29 1.30 -11.23
N ALA A 111 9.96 1.32 -11.08
CA ALA A 111 9.09 0.40 -11.80
C ALA A 111 9.12 0.64 -13.31
N CYS A 112 9.02 1.90 -13.76
CA CYS A 112 9.06 2.26 -15.17
C CYS A 112 10.40 1.84 -15.81
N LEU A 113 11.51 2.04 -15.11
CA LEU A 113 12.81 1.62 -15.57
C LEU A 113 12.91 0.09 -15.71
N ALA A 114 12.33 -0.65 -14.75
CA ALA A 114 12.33 -2.11 -14.79
C ALA A 114 11.43 -2.65 -15.93
N ILE A 115 10.29 -2.04 -16.20
CA ILE A 115 9.41 -2.38 -17.34
C ILE A 115 10.17 -2.19 -18.64
N LEU A 116 10.87 -1.05 -18.81
CA LEU A 116 11.62 -0.73 -20.01
C LEU A 116 12.78 -1.69 -20.28
N LEU A 117 13.47 -2.20 -19.24
CA LEU A 117 14.72 -2.92 -19.40
C LEU A 117 14.57 -4.46 -19.33
N TRP A 118 13.60 -4.97 -18.56
CA TRP A 118 13.57 -6.41 -18.24
C TRP A 118 12.20 -7.08 -18.34
N ASP A 119 11.10 -6.35 -18.31
CA ASP A 119 9.72 -6.86 -18.33
C ASP A 119 9.49 -8.06 -17.36
N SER A 120 10.12 -8.01 -16.19
CA SER A 120 10.04 -9.04 -15.16
C SER A 120 9.29 -8.53 -13.95
N TYR A 121 8.19 -9.22 -13.57
CA TYR A 121 7.35 -8.86 -12.44
C TYR A 121 8.13 -8.68 -11.13
N LEU A 122 9.08 -9.58 -10.83
CA LEU A 122 9.91 -9.49 -9.64
C LEU A 122 10.84 -8.28 -9.68
N LEU A 123 11.47 -8.01 -10.83
CA LEU A 123 12.37 -6.87 -10.98
C LEU A 123 11.63 -5.54 -10.91
N ILE A 124 10.41 -5.46 -11.42
CA ILE A 124 9.56 -4.27 -11.28
C ILE A 124 9.32 -3.95 -9.80
N GLN A 125 8.99 -4.95 -8.98
CA GLN A 125 8.77 -4.74 -7.55
C GLN A 125 10.04 -4.38 -6.80
N LEU A 126 11.15 -5.08 -7.05
CA LEU A 126 12.43 -4.81 -6.42
C LEU A 126 12.97 -3.41 -6.76
N MET A 127 12.88 -3.01 -8.03
CA MET A 127 13.30 -1.68 -8.48
C MET A 127 12.40 -0.59 -7.91
N ALA A 128 11.08 -0.79 -7.91
CA ALA A 128 10.16 0.14 -7.28
C ALA A 128 10.49 0.35 -5.79
N PHE A 129 10.76 -0.72 -5.06
CA PHE A 129 11.13 -0.65 -3.65
C PHE A 129 12.49 0.03 -3.45
N ALA A 130 13.52 -0.36 -4.22
CA ALA A 130 14.87 0.20 -4.11
C ALA A 130 14.90 1.70 -4.42
N PHE A 131 14.24 2.14 -5.50
CA PHE A 131 14.18 3.55 -5.87
C PHE A 131 13.28 4.37 -4.93
N GLY A 132 12.25 3.77 -4.34
CA GLY A 132 11.48 4.39 -3.27
C GLY A 132 12.33 4.69 -2.03
N LEU A 133 13.15 3.72 -1.61
CA LEU A 133 14.11 3.92 -0.52
C LEU A 133 15.20 4.94 -0.89
N LEU A 134 15.70 4.90 -2.12
CA LEU A 134 16.67 5.87 -2.62
C LEU A 134 16.11 7.29 -2.59
N ALA A 135 14.86 7.49 -3.03
CA ALA A 135 14.20 8.79 -2.96
C ALA A 135 14.11 9.32 -1.54
N MET A 136 13.69 8.47 -0.60
CA MET A 136 13.64 8.82 0.83
C MET A 136 15.03 9.20 1.35
N PHE A 137 16.05 8.40 1.04
CA PHE A 137 17.43 8.67 1.45
C PHE A 137 17.95 10.00 0.89
N LEU A 138 17.69 10.30 -0.39
CA LEU A 138 18.05 11.56 -1.01
C LEU A 138 17.34 12.74 -0.35
N ALA A 139 16.04 12.64 -0.05
CA ALA A 139 15.29 13.70 0.62
C ALA A 139 15.84 13.99 2.02
N ILE A 140 16.17 12.95 2.79
CA ILE A 140 16.79 13.07 4.11
C ILE A 140 18.19 13.72 4.01
N SER A 141 19.01 13.28 3.04
CA SER A 141 20.36 13.79 2.85
C SER A 141 20.37 15.26 2.44
N MET A 142 19.48 15.66 1.53
CA MET A 142 19.30 17.05 1.12
C MET A 142 18.84 17.93 2.29
N SER A 143 17.88 17.45 3.07
CA SER A 143 17.41 18.18 4.26
C SER A 143 18.54 18.42 5.26
N LYS A 144 19.38 17.42 5.51
CA LYS A 144 20.55 17.56 6.40
C LYS A 144 21.59 18.52 5.85
N ALA A 145 21.86 18.50 4.55
CA ALA A 145 22.87 19.34 3.90
C ALA A 145 22.48 20.81 3.89
N SER A 146 21.22 21.16 3.87
CA SER A 146 20.71 22.53 3.78
C SER A 146 20.80 23.34 5.09
N LYS A 147 21.43 22.79 6.16
CA LYS A 147 21.59 23.41 7.48
C LYS A 147 20.27 23.90 8.13
N GLY A 148 19.13 23.59 7.55
CA GLY A 148 17.81 23.89 8.09
C GLY A 148 17.32 22.75 9.00
N THR A 149 16.84 23.09 10.18
CA THR A 149 16.38 22.11 11.19
C THR A 149 14.87 21.95 11.24
N GLY A 150 14.12 22.53 10.30
CA GLY A 150 12.66 22.57 10.35
C GLY A 150 11.98 21.54 9.44
N THR A 151 10.74 21.16 9.79
CA THR A 151 9.84 20.31 8.96
C THR A 151 9.68 20.84 7.54
N LEU A 152 9.73 22.18 7.36
CA LEU A 152 9.63 22.82 6.05
C LEU A 152 10.77 22.41 5.11
N VAL A 153 12.02 22.36 5.59
CA VAL A 153 13.18 21.95 4.78
C VAL A 153 13.05 20.53 4.34
N PHE A 154 12.52 19.68 5.20
CA PHE A 154 12.27 18.28 4.89
C PHE A 154 11.23 18.10 3.78
N VAL A 155 10.13 18.84 3.87
CA VAL A 155 9.06 18.86 2.87
C VAL A 155 9.58 19.37 1.52
N LEU A 156 10.33 20.49 1.52
CA LEU A 156 10.91 21.05 0.30
C LEU A 156 11.91 20.09 -0.35
N SER A 157 12.76 19.41 0.44
CA SER A 157 13.67 18.39 -0.06
C SER A 157 12.93 17.24 -0.75
N GLY A 158 11.82 16.78 -0.15
CA GLY A 158 10.97 15.75 -0.74
C GLY A 158 10.31 16.18 -2.05
N ILE A 159 9.86 17.43 -2.15
CA ILE A 159 9.28 17.99 -3.38
C ILE A 159 10.34 18.03 -4.49
N ILE A 160 11.56 18.48 -4.19
CA ILE A 160 12.67 18.50 -5.17
C ILE A 160 12.97 17.09 -5.67
N VAL A 161 13.12 16.12 -4.76
CA VAL A 161 13.39 14.72 -5.12
C VAL A 161 12.25 14.14 -5.95
N SER A 162 10.99 14.42 -5.57
CA SER A 162 9.82 14.01 -6.36
C SER A 162 9.86 14.56 -7.78
N SER A 163 10.21 15.84 -7.93
CA SER A 163 10.29 16.50 -9.25
C SER A 163 11.37 15.88 -10.12
N ILE A 164 12.53 15.54 -9.53
CA ILE A 164 13.62 14.87 -10.26
C ILE A 164 13.15 13.49 -10.76
N PHE A 165 12.56 12.65 -9.90
CA PHE A 165 12.10 11.32 -10.31
C PHE A 165 10.92 11.39 -11.30
N THR A 166 10.05 12.40 -11.18
CA THR A 166 8.98 12.63 -12.15
C THR A 166 9.54 13.01 -13.52
N ALA A 167 10.56 13.86 -13.58
CA ALA A 167 11.24 14.21 -14.81
C ALA A 167 11.93 12.98 -15.44
N LEU A 168 12.62 12.16 -14.63
CA LEU A 168 13.23 10.92 -15.09
C LEU A 168 12.18 9.91 -15.60
N THR A 169 11.02 9.81 -14.94
CA THR A 169 9.90 8.98 -15.41
C THR A 169 9.37 9.46 -16.75
N SER A 170 9.32 10.78 -16.98
CA SER A 170 8.92 11.34 -18.27
C SER A 170 9.94 11.01 -19.37
N LEU A 171 11.23 10.99 -19.04
CA LEU A 171 12.29 10.56 -19.96
C LEU A 171 12.13 9.08 -20.34
N VAL A 172 11.87 8.20 -19.34
CA VAL A 172 11.61 6.77 -19.62
C VAL A 172 10.42 6.61 -20.56
N LYS A 173 9.32 7.34 -20.33
CA LYS A 173 8.14 7.30 -21.21
C LYS A 173 8.44 7.78 -22.63
N TYR A 174 9.35 8.74 -22.77
CA TYR A 174 9.75 9.26 -24.09
C TYR A 174 10.53 8.25 -24.92
N VAL A 175 11.34 7.40 -24.28
CA VAL A 175 12.17 6.38 -24.97
C VAL A 175 11.44 5.04 -25.11
N ALA A 176 10.35 4.82 -24.36
CA ALA A 176 9.61 3.57 -24.33
C ALA A 176 8.92 3.27 -25.66
N ASP A 177 8.83 1.99 -26.03
CA ASP A 177 8.07 1.56 -27.21
C ASP A 177 6.60 1.97 -27.08
N PRO A 178 6.03 2.72 -28.06
CA PRO A 178 4.66 3.22 -27.99
C PRO A 178 3.59 2.13 -27.90
N TYR A 179 3.87 0.93 -28.40
CA TYR A 179 2.87 -0.13 -28.53
C TYR A 179 2.89 -1.13 -27.36
N ASN A 180 4.04 -1.34 -26.72
CA ASN A 180 4.21 -2.33 -25.67
C ASN A 180 4.55 -1.69 -24.31
N ASP A 181 5.70 -1.01 -24.21
CA ASP A 181 6.23 -0.56 -22.93
C ASP A 181 5.49 0.66 -22.38
N LEU A 182 5.16 1.63 -23.24
CA LEU A 182 4.48 2.85 -22.82
C LEU A 182 3.10 2.58 -22.22
N PRO A 183 2.22 1.75 -22.83
CA PRO A 183 0.96 1.35 -22.19
C PRO A 183 1.17 0.65 -20.87
N ALA A 184 2.13 -0.29 -20.76
CA ALA A 184 2.42 -1.01 -19.52
C ALA A 184 2.86 -0.05 -18.42
N ILE A 185 3.76 0.91 -18.71
CA ILE A 185 4.20 1.95 -17.80
C ILE A 185 3.01 2.81 -17.33
N VAL A 186 2.14 3.23 -18.26
CA VAL A 186 0.98 4.05 -17.91
C VAL A 186 0.02 3.29 -17.00
N PHE A 187 -0.31 2.04 -17.33
CA PHE A 187 -1.18 1.21 -16.49
C PHE A 187 -0.59 0.96 -15.11
N TRP A 188 0.72 0.72 -15.03
CA TRP A 188 1.39 0.52 -13.75
C TRP A 188 1.32 1.78 -12.88
N LEU A 189 1.58 2.97 -13.46
CA LEU A 189 1.52 4.25 -12.74
C LEU A 189 0.10 4.65 -12.32
N MET A 190 -0.92 4.23 -13.05
CA MET A 190 -2.32 4.41 -12.63
C MET A 190 -2.65 3.64 -11.36
N GLY A 191 -1.97 2.52 -11.14
CA GLY A 191 -2.21 1.61 -10.03
C GLY A 191 -3.50 0.82 -10.19
N SER A 192 -3.45 -0.47 -9.89
CA SER A 192 -4.62 -1.34 -9.96
C SER A 192 -4.45 -2.54 -9.01
N LEU A 193 -5.57 -2.97 -8.44
CA LEU A 193 -5.67 -4.24 -7.72
C LEU A 193 -6.36 -5.33 -8.56
N ALA A 194 -6.61 -5.06 -9.86
CA ALA A 194 -7.42 -5.92 -10.71
C ALA A 194 -6.80 -7.32 -10.95
N ASP A 195 -5.48 -7.39 -11.03
CA ASP A 195 -4.76 -8.64 -11.35
C ASP A 195 -4.11 -9.31 -10.12
N VAL A 196 -4.38 -8.80 -8.92
CA VAL A 196 -3.81 -9.36 -7.68
C VAL A 196 -4.28 -10.79 -7.47
N ARG A 197 -3.32 -11.70 -7.26
CA ARG A 197 -3.52 -13.11 -6.94
C ARG A 197 -2.94 -13.43 -5.56
N TYR A 198 -3.24 -14.62 -5.02
CA TYR A 198 -2.70 -15.04 -3.72
C TYR A 198 -1.16 -15.07 -3.66
N GLY A 199 -0.49 -15.41 -4.77
CA GLY A 199 0.97 -15.35 -4.85
C GLY A 199 1.51 -13.94 -4.60
N ASP A 200 0.83 -12.93 -5.14
CA ASP A 200 1.24 -11.52 -5.00
C ASP A 200 1.09 -11.02 -3.57
N LEU A 201 0.12 -11.55 -2.81
CA LEU A 201 -0.07 -11.20 -1.40
C LEU A 201 1.14 -11.54 -0.55
N LEU A 202 1.86 -12.63 -0.85
CA LEU A 202 3.08 -13.00 -0.13
C LEU A 202 4.21 -11.98 -0.36
N TYR A 203 4.37 -11.51 -1.59
CA TYR A 203 5.36 -10.47 -1.92
C TYR A 203 5.06 -9.13 -1.23
N ILE A 204 3.78 -8.79 -1.09
CA ILE A 204 3.34 -7.57 -0.41
C ILE A 204 3.45 -7.73 1.11
N LEU A 205 3.06 -8.88 1.65
CA LEU A 205 2.97 -9.12 3.07
C LEU A 205 4.34 -9.10 3.76
N LEU A 206 5.38 -9.63 3.10
CA LEU A 206 6.72 -9.71 3.68
C LEU A 206 7.29 -8.32 4.04
N PRO A 207 7.43 -7.36 3.10
CA PRO A 207 7.96 -6.03 3.43
C PRO A 207 7.04 -5.25 4.37
N MET A 208 5.72 -5.43 4.29
CA MET A 208 4.77 -4.81 5.21
C MET A 208 4.93 -5.33 6.63
N PHE A 209 5.08 -6.64 6.80
CA PHE A 209 5.29 -7.27 8.10
C PHE A 209 6.61 -6.81 8.74
N VAL A 210 7.69 -6.78 7.96
CA VAL A 210 8.99 -6.28 8.43
C VAL A 210 8.88 -4.81 8.84
N GLY A 211 8.24 -3.96 8.02
CA GLY A 211 8.02 -2.55 8.34
C GLY A 211 7.19 -2.36 9.60
N ALA A 212 6.10 -3.14 9.75
CA ALA A 212 5.26 -3.11 10.95
C ALA A 212 6.02 -3.54 12.20
N LEU A 213 6.85 -4.59 12.12
CA LEU A 213 7.70 -5.02 13.23
C LEU A 213 8.70 -3.92 13.64
N VAL A 214 9.37 -3.30 12.68
CA VAL A 214 10.30 -2.18 12.95
C VAL A 214 9.56 -1.04 13.65
N LEU A 215 8.38 -0.66 13.19
CA LEU A 215 7.57 0.37 13.84
C LEU A 215 7.13 -0.03 15.25
N LEU A 216 6.77 -1.30 15.47
CA LEU A 216 6.43 -1.80 16.80
C LEU A 216 7.62 -1.75 17.77
N PHE A 217 8.82 -2.11 17.32
CA PHE A 217 10.03 -1.97 18.14
C PHE A 217 10.38 -0.50 18.43
N LEU A 218 10.14 0.38 17.46
CA LEU A 218 10.42 1.81 17.60
C LEU A 218 9.28 2.61 18.25
N ARG A 219 8.13 1.98 18.54
CA ARG A 219 6.92 2.66 19.04
C ARG A 219 7.17 3.58 20.24
N TRP A 220 8.00 3.13 21.17
CA TRP A 220 8.36 3.92 22.35
C TRP A 220 9.11 5.20 21.97
N ARG A 221 10.10 5.10 21.08
CA ARG A 221 10.87 6.26 20.61
C ARG A 221 9.99 7.23 19.83
N ILE A 222 9.10 6.72 18.99
CA ILE A 222 8.14 7.54 18.23
C ILE A 222 7.20 8.28 19.17
N ASN A 223 6.69 7.62 20.21
CA ASN A 223 5.82 8.25 21.21
C ASN A 223 6.55 9.35 21.98
N ILE A 224 7.79 9.14 22.42
CA ILE A 224 8.59 10.16 23.11
C ILE A 224 8.81 11.38 22.19
N LEU A 225 9.13 11.14 20.92
CA LEU A 225 9.31 12.21 19.94
C LEU A 225 8.01 12.99 19.71
N SER A 226 6.87 12.33 19.65
CA SER A 226 5.57 12.97 19.43
C SER A 226 5.13 13.83 20.63
N LEU A 227 5.42 13.39 21.85
CA LEU A 227 5.03 14.06 23.10
C LEU A 227 6.01 15.16 23.55
N SER A 228 7.13 15.36 22.84
CA SER A 228 8.15 16.35 23.22
C SER A 228 8.74 16.16 24.64
N LEU A 229 8.70 14.95 25.18
CA LEU A 229 9.21 14.60 26.51
C LEU A 229 10.75 14.55 26.58
N ILE A 230 11.45 15.01 25.56
CA ILE A 230 12.93 15.05 25.49
C ILE A 230 13.54 16.07 26.47
N HIS A 231 12.72 16.94 27.08
CA HIS A 231 13.14 17.96 27.99
C HIS A 231 12.78 17.71 29.50
N ILE A 232 12.45 16.44 29.84
CA ILE A 232 12.33 16.04 31.25
C ILE A 232 13.51 15.16 31.63
#